data_8bf342a749cf156a660eb1a185b4d881
#
_entry.id   8bf342a749cf156a660eb1a185b4d881
#
_cell.length_a   1.000
_cell.length_b   1.000
_cell.length_c   1.000
_cell.angle_alpha   90.00
_cell.angle_beta   90.00
_cell.angle_gamma   90.00
#
_symmetry.space_group_name_H-M   'P 1'
#
loop_
_entity.id
_entity.type
_entity.pdbx_description
1 polymer ?
#
loop_
_entity_poly.entity_id
_entity_poly.type
_entity_poly.pdbx_seq_one_letter_code
_entity_poly.pdbx_strand_id
1 'polypeptide(L)'
;PVGFDVKIAAEIARLTGLPFRTADNKFEALASHGALAFFHGALNALATDLFKIANDIRFLGSGPRSGLGELSLPENEPGSSIMPGKVNPTQAEALTMVATEVFGHETTVTVASSQGHFELNVFKPVIANAVLSSIRLLADGMDSFREHCVDGIKALSLIHISEPTRLGM
;
A
#
# COMPACT_ATOMS: atom_id res chain seq x y z
N PRO A 1 -30.18 17.97 24.83
CA PRO A 1 -29.86 18.18 26.24
C PRO A 1 -28.40 18.58 26.43
N VAL A 2 -28.14 19.45 27.40
CA VAL A 2 -26.77 19.86 27.72
C VAL A 2 -25.93 18.63 28.09
N GLY A 3 -24.74 18.48 27.53
CA GLY A 3 -23.83 17.36 27.78
C GLY A 3 -24.20 16.03 27.10
N PHE A 4 -25.16 16.04 26.18
CA PHE A 4 -25.52 14.84 25.39
C PHE A 4 -24.33 14.29 24.59
N ASP A 5 -23.59 15.17 23.95
CA ASP A 5 -22.41 14.87 23.13
C ASP A 5 -21.31 14.17 23.95
N VAL A 6 -21.03 14.64 25.15
CA VAL A 6 -20.04 14.01 26.06
C VAL A 6 -20.51 12.62 26.49
N LYS A 7 -21.80 12.50 26.88
CA LYS A 7 -22.36 11.23 27.35
C LYS A 7 -22.39 10.17 26.24
N ILE A 8 -22.79 10.55 25.00
CA ILE A 8 -22.85 9.59 23.90
C ILE A 8 -21.44 9.15 23.47
N ALA A 9 -20.47 10.06 23.44
CA ALA A 9 -19.08 9.72 23.14
C ALA A 9 -18.49 8.76 24.21
N ALA A 10 -18.77 9.01 25.49
CA ALA A 10 -18.34 8.13 26.57
C ALA A 10 -19.00 6.73 26.50
N GLU A 11 -20.27 6.65 26.11
CA GLU A 11 -20.98 5.37 25.96
C GLU A 11 -20.45 4.59 24.75
N ILE A 12 -20.18 5.26 23.62
CA ILE A 12 -19.54 4.62 22.47
C ILE A 12 -18.14 4.11 22.84
N ALA A 13 -17.35 4.90 23.55
CA ALA A 13 -16.03 4.49 24.04
C ALA A 13 -16.12 3.23 24.93
N ARG A 14 -17.10 3.20 25.85
CA ARG A 14 -17.34 2.03 26.73
C ARG A 14 -17.72 0.77 25.95
N LEU A 15 -18.60 0.90 24.94
CA LEU A 15 -19.08 -0.22 24.14
C LEU A 15 -18.02 -0.78 23.18
N THR A 16 -17.17 0.08 22.65
CA THR A 16 -16.17 -0.30 21.61
C THR A 16 -14.78 -0.58 22.17
N GLY A 17 -14.48 -0.11 23.38
CA GLY A 17 -13.13 -0.11 23.93
C GLY A 17 -12.19 0.89 23.24
N LEU A 18 -12.70 1.77 22.37
CA LEU A 18 -11.91 2.75 21.62
C LEU A 18 -12.01 4.14 22.28
N PRO A 19 -11.00 5.01 22.13
CA PRO A 19 -10.91 6.29 22.83
C PRO A 19 -11.78 7.38 22.17
N PHE A 20 -13.09 7.13 22.05
CA PHE A 20 -14.02 8.12 21.53
C PHE A 20 -14.20 9.29 22.50
N ARG A 21 -14.15 10.50 21.97
CA ARG A 21 -14.44 11.74 22.68
C ARG A 21 -15.20 12.70 21.77
N THR A 22 -15.93 13.63 22.37
CA THR A 22 -16.57 14.72 21.62
C THR A 22 -15.52 15.70 21.13
N ALA A 23 -15.71 16.25 19.92
CA ALA A 23 -14.82 17.28 19.37
C ALA A 23 -14.99 18.61 20.12
N ASP A 24 -13.87 19.33 20.31
CA ASP A 24 -13.87 20.66 20.95
C ASP A 24 -14.63 21.67 20.09
N ASN A 25 -14.31 21.69 18.78
CA ASN A 25 -15.03 22.50 17.79
C ASN A 25 -15.84 21.57 16.87
N LYS A 26 -17.14 21.53 17.07
CA LYS A 26 -18.06 20.67 16.32
C LYS A 26 -18.31 21.13 14.89
N PHE A 27 -18.17 22.43 14.63
CA PHE A 27 -18.28 22.99 13.27
C PHE A 27 -17.11 22.52 12.41
N GLU A 28 -15.90 22.63 12.95
CA GLU A 28 -14.70 22.14 12.30
C GLU A 28 -14.76 20.62 12.07
N ALA A 29 -15.11 19.85 13.08
CA ALA A 29 -15.18 18.37 12.99
C ALA A 29 -16.22 17.87 11.98
N LEU A 30 -17.25 18.65 11.69
CA LEU A 30 -18.27 18.31 10.70
C LEU A 30 -17.86 18.69 9.27
N ALA A 31 -17.08 19.75 9.11
CA ALA A 31 -16.67 20.32 7.84
C ALA A 31 -15.28 19.86 7.39
N SER A 32 -14.32 19.80 8.31
CA SER A 32 -12.94 19.46 7.99
C SER A 32 -12.67 17.96 8.12
N HIS A 33 -11.81 17.45 7.23
CA HIS A 33 -11.30 16.08 7.27
C HIS A 33 -9.78 16.04 7.18
N GLY A 34 -9.12 17.10 7.65
CA GLY A 34 -7.67 17.24 7.65
C GLY A 34 -6.93 16.07 8.31
N ALA A 35 -7.48 15.52 9.40
CA ALA A 35 -6.91 14.34 10.06
C ALA A 35 -6.90 13.10 9.15
N LEU A 36 -7.96 12.88 8.38
CA LEU A 36 -8.03 11.76 7.42
C LEU A 36 -7.12 12.00 6.21
N ALA A 37 -7.04 13.23 5.71
CA ALA A 37 -6.11 13.58 4.65
C ALA A 37 -4.65 13.39 5.09
N PHE A 38 -4.29 13.83 6.30
CA PHE A 38 -2.95 13.62 6.86
C PHE A 38 -2.63 12.12 7.05
N PHE A 39 -3.57 11.36 7.58
CA PHE A 39 -3.41 9.91 7.75
C PHE A 39 -3.23 9.20 6.40
N HIS A 40 -4.04 9.55 5.39
CA HIS A 40 -3.92 8.96 4.07
C HIS A 40 -2.60 9.36 3.39
N GLY A 41 -2.10 10.56 3.63
CA GLY A 41 -0.76 10.98 3.20
C GLY A 41 0.35 10.06 3.74
N ALA A 42 0.22 9.55 4.97
CA ALA A 42 1.14 8.55 5.51
C ALA A 42 1.00 7.19 4.79
N LEU A 43 -0.22 6.75 4.46
CA LEU A 43 -0.42 5.55 3.65
C LEU A 43 0.17 5.71 2.23
N ASN A 44 0.05 6.90 1.65
CA ASN A 44 0.63 7.23 0.36
C ASN A 44 2.18 7.17 0.39
N ALA A 45 2.81 7.66 1.45
CA ALA A 45 4.25 7.53 1.65
C ALA A 45 4.67 6.06 1.74
N LEU A 46 3.96 5.25 2.54
CA LEU A 46 4.19 3.80 2.60
C LEU A 46 4.04 3.14 1.22
N ALA A 47 2.99 3.48 0.47
CA ALA A 47 2.78 2.95 -0.88
C ALA A 47 3.94 3.31 -1.83
N THR A 48 4.51 4.51 -1.68
CA THR A 48 5.67 4.96 -2.47
C THR A 48 6.90 4.09 -2.20
N ASP A 49 7.18 3.78 -0.95
CA ASP A 49 8.30 2.91 -0.57
C ASP A 49 8.08 1.47 -1.06
N LEU A 50 6.87 0.95 -0.90
CA LEU A 50 6.52 -0.40 -1.38
C LEU A 50 6.60 -0.51 -2.90
N PHE A 51 6.17 0.52 -3.63
CA PHE A 51 6.30 0.58 -5.08
C PHE A 51 7.76 0.50 -5.52
N LYS A 52 8.63 1.26 -4.86
CA LYS A 52 10.07 1.25 -5.11
C LYS A 52 10.68 -0.11 -4.80
N ILE A 53 10.41 -0.69 -3.65
CA ILE A 53 10.92 -2.00 -3.23
C ILE A 53 10.49 -3.10 -4.21
N ALA A 54 9.22 -3.14 -4.57
CA ALA A 54 8.69 -4.13 -5.51
C ALA A 54 9.35 -4.04 -6.89
N ASN A 55 9.57 -2.83 -7.40
CA ASN A 55 10.26 -2.63 -8.68
C ASN A 55 11.74 -3.04 -8.61
N ASP A 56 12.45 -2.74 -7.54
CA ASP A 56 13.85 -3.17 -7.38
C ASP A 56 13.96 -4.69 -7.36
N ILE A 57 13.14 -5.36 -6.56
CA ILE A 57 13.14 -6.83 -6.47
C ILE A 57 12.81 -7.45 -7.84
N ARG A 58 11.79 -6.91 -8.52
CA ARG A 58 11.41 -7.33 -9.88
C ARG A 58 12.57 -7.17 -10.87
N PHE A 59 13.26 -6.05 -10.80
CA PHE A 59 14.35 -5.72 -11.72
C PHE A 59 15.60 -6.58 -11.45
N LEU A 60 15.96 -6.76 -10.18
CA LEU A 60 17.06 -7.63 -9.77
C LEU A 60 16.79 -9.11 -10.09
N GLY A 61 15.54 -9.54 -10.11
CA GLY A 61 15.10 -10.88 -10.51
C GLY A 61 14.96 -11.06 -12.03
N SER A 62 15.25 -10.04 -12.84
CA SER A 62 15.15 -10.13 -14.30
C SER A 62 16.26 -11.00 -14.92
N GLY A 63 15.91 -11.83 -15.88
CA GLY A 63 16.86 -12.72 -16.54
C GLY A 63 16.19 -14.03 -16.97
N PRO A 64 16.91 -15.13 -17.20
CA PRO A 64 18.33 -15.36 -16.94
C PRO A 64 19.29 -14.92 -18.04
N ARG A 65 18.79 -14.72 -19.28
CA ARG A 65 19.70 -14.42 -20.42
C ARG A 65 19.85 -12.93 -20.71
N SER A 66 18.84 -12.15 -20.34
CA SER A 66 18.79 -10.72 -20.59
C SER A 66 18.12 -10.06 -19.38
N GLY A 67 18.93 -9.49 -18.52
CA GLY A 67 18.50 -8.89 -17.26
C GLY A 67 19.63 -8.91 -16.24
N LEU A 68 19.36 -8.45 -15.02
CA LEU A 68 20.38 -8.38 -13.97
C LEU A 68 20.68 -9.77 -13.37
N GLY A 69 19.67 -10.59 -13.14
CA GLY A 69 19.82 -11.95 -12.66
C GLY A 69 20.54 -12.07 -11.32
N GLU A 70 20.36 -11.10 -10.41
CA GLU A 70 20.99 -11.11 -9.08
C GLU A 70 20.16 -11.82 -8.03
N LEU A 71 18.84 -11.91 -8.28
CA LEU A 71 17.89 -12.59 -7.39
C LEU A 71 17.16 -13.70 -8.14
N SER A 72 16.95 -14.82 -7.44
CA SER A 72 15.96 -15.84 -7.82
C SER A 72 14.71 -15.61 -7.01
N LEU A 73 13.58 -15.40 -7.70
CA LEU A 73 12.27 -15.20 -7.09
C LEU A 73 11.49 -16.52 -7.04
N PRO A 74 10.59 -16.70 -6.07
CA PRO A 74 9.72 -17.87 -6.01
C PRO A 74 8.83 -17.98 -7.25
N GLU A 75 8.65 -19.21 -7.72
CA GLU A 75 7.70 -19.55 -8.78
C GLU A 75 6.32 -19.86 -8.14
N ASN A 76 5.40 -18.91 -8.20
CA ASN A 76 4.07 -19.09 -7.60
C ASN A 76 3.06 -19.70 -8.58
N GLU A 77 3.30 -19.51 -9.89
CA GLU A 77 2.37 -19.94 -10.94
C GLU A 77 3.09 -20.12 -12.28
N PRO A 78 2.54 -20.93 -13.19
CA PRO A 78 3.04 -21.02 -14.57
C PRO A 78 2.97 -19.65 -15.25
N GLY A 79 4.09 -19.11 -15.68
CA GLY A 79 4.17 -17.78 -16.29
C GLY A 79 3.52 -17.66 -17.68
N SER A 80 3.30 -18.80 -18.36
CA SER A 80 2.67 -18.84 -19.68
C SER A 80 2.32 -20.27 -20.07
N SER A 81 1.18 -20.47 -20.73
CA SER A 81 0.82 -21.74 -21.37
C SER A 81 1.60 -22.01 -22.66
N ILE A 82 2.21 -20.99 -23.27
CA ILE A 82 2.88 -21.05 -24.56
C ILE A 82 4.40 -21.13 -24.42
N MET A 83 4.96 -20.60 -23.33
CA MET A 83 6.39 -20.52 -23.08
C MET A 83 6.78 -21.33 -21.83
N PRO A 84 7.21 -22.60 -21.99
CA PRO A 84 7.65 -23.41 -20.86
C PRO A 84 8.81 -22.76 -20.11
N GLY A 85 8.75 -22.78 -18.76
CA GLY A 85 9.80 -22.22 -17.92
C GLY A 85 9.80 -20.70 -17.77
N LYS A 86 8.77 -20.00 -18.30
CA LYS A 86 8.60 -18.57 -18.05
C LYS A 86 8.07 -18.38 -16.63
N VAL A 87 8.79 -17.59 -15.83
CA VAL A 87 8.38 -17.15 -14.50
C VAL A 87 8.09 -15.66 -14.56
N ASN A 88 6.91 -15.25 -14.08
CA ASN A 88 6.56 -13.84 -13.97
C ASN A 88 6.71 -13.40 -12.50
N PRO A 89 7.20 -12.19 -12.21
CA PRO A 89 7.28 -11.64 -10.85
C PRO A 89 5.91 -11.09 -10.39
N THR A 90 4.88 -11.94 -10.42
CA THR A 90 3.48 -11.55 -10.24
C THR A 90 3.19 -10.88 -8.91
N GLN A 91 3.87 -11.28 -7.83
CA GLN A 91 3.71 -10.64 -6.54
C GLN A 91 4.25 -9.21 -6.51
N ALA A 92 5.38 -8.95 -7.14
CA ALA A 92 5.91 -7.60 -7.29
C ALA A 92 5.00 -6.75 -8.19
N GLU A 93 4.47 -7.33 -9.26
CA GLU A 93 3.51 -6.65 -10.15
C GLU A 93 2.22 -6.31 -9.39
N ALA A 94 1.66 -7.24 -8.61
CA ALA A 94 0.48 -7.01 -7.80
C ALA A 94 0.70 -5.87 -6.78
N LEU A 95 1.83 -5.87 -6.07
CA LEU A 95 2.13 -4.83 -5.09
C LEU A 95 2.28 -3.45 -5.73
N THR A 96 2.85 -3.35 -6.94
CA THR A 96 2.91 -2.08 -7.68
C THR A 96 1.52 -1.60 -8.11
N MET A 97 0.59 -2.50 -8.46
CA MET A 97 -0.80 -2.16 -8.76
C MET A 97 -1.53 -1.67 -7.51
N VAL A 98 -1.35 -2.32 -6.36
CA VAL A 98 -1.88 -1.89 -5.06
C VAL A 98 -1.40 -0.46 -4.73
N ALA A 99 -0.10 -0.20 -4.85
CA ALA A 99 0.44 1.13 -4.59
C ALA A 99 -0.15 2.19 -5.55
N THR A 100 -0.32 1.85 -6.82
CA THR A 100 -0.94 2.74 -7.81
C THR A 100 -2.38 3.12 -7.43
N GLU A 101 -3.17 2.16 -6.95
CA GLU A 101 -4.54 2.42 -6.47
C GLU A 101 -4.54 3.36 -5.26
N VAL A 102 -3.60 3.17 -4.31
CA VAL A 102 -3.44 4.07 -3.16
C VAL A 102 -3.09 5.49 -3.58
N PHE A 103 -2.26 5.68 -4.61
CA PHE A 103 -1.97 7.02 -5.17
C PHE A 103 -3.24 7.69 -5.72
N GLY A 104 -4.12 6.93 -6.38
CA GLY A 104 -5.42 7.41 -6.82
C GLY A 104 -6.33 7.81 -5.65
N HIS A 105 -6.35 7.00 -4.59
CA HIS A 105 -7.09 7.30 -3.36
C HIS A 105 -6.57 8.55 -2.64
N GLU A 106 -5.25 8.81 -2.65
CA GLU A 106 -4.67 10.05 -2.08
C GLU A 106 -5.26 11.28 -2.74
N THR A 107 -5.32 11.31 -4.08
CA THR A 107 -5.95 12.39 -4.82
C THR A 107 -7.44 12.52 -4.45
N THR A 108 -8.13 11.39 -4.36
CA THR A 108 -9.56 11.36 -3.98
C THR A 108 -9.77 11.94 -2.58
N VAL A 109 -8.98 11.52 -1.59
CA VAL A 109 -9.09 11.99 -0.20
C VAL A 109 -8.75 13.48 -0.11
N THR A 110 -7.70 13.92 -0.79
CA THR A 110 -7.28 15.33 -0.81
C THR A 110 -8.39 16.23 -1.39
N VAL A 111 -8.92 15.88 -2.57
CA VAL A 111 -9.99 16.66 -3.21
C VAL A 111 -11.27 16.62 -2.36
N ALA A 112 -11.68 15.45 -1.87
CA ALA A 112 -12.88 15.31 -1.06
C ALA A 112 -12.77 16.04 0.28
N SER A 113 -11.60 16.07 0.91
CA SER A 113 -11.36 16.79 2.16
C SER A 113 -11.36 18.30 1.99
N SER A 114 -11.03 18.80 0.78
CA SER A 114 -11.06 20.24 0.46
C SER A 114 -12.46 20.77 0.13
N GLN A 115 -13.45 19.90 0.05
CA GLN A 115 -14.82 20.26 -0.30
C GLN A 115 -15.65 20.64 0.94
N GLY A 116 -16.90 20.95 0.71
CA GLY A 116 -17.85 21.35 1.72
C GLY A 116 -18.20 22.83 1.66
N HIS A 117 -19.34 23.15 2.26
CA HIS A 117 -19.81 24.52 2.37
C HIS A 117 -20.10 24.79 3.85
N PHE A 118 -19.44 25.82 4.38
CA PHE A 118 -19.57 26.24 5.77
C PHE A 118 -19.29 25.09 6.75
N GLU A 119 -20.29 24.60 7.49
CA GLU A 119 -20.13 23.64 8.57
C GLU A 119 -20.40 22.18 8.13
N LEU A 120 -20.52 21.90 6.83
CA LEU A 120 -20.82 20.55 6.37
C LEU A 120 -20.01 20.16 5.14
N ASN A 121 -19.28 19.05 5.24
CA ASN A 121 -18.69 18.34 4.12
C ASN A 121 -19.46 17.04 3.87
N VAL A 122 -20.07 16.92 2.70
CA VAL A 122 -20.87 15.73 2.31
C VAL A 122 -20.05 14.60 1.69
N PHE A 123 -18.74 14.77 1.50
CA PHE A 123 -17.85 13.79 0.87
C PHE A 123 -17.37 12.67 1.80
N LYS A 124 -17.88 12.60 3.03
CA LYS A 124 -17.50 11.57 4.01
C LYS A 124 -17.55 10.14 3.48
N PRO A 125 -18.57 9.70 2.71
CA PRO A 125 -18.62 8.32 2.20
C PRO A 125 -17.46 8.00 1.26
N VAL A 126 -17.07 8.89 0.38
CA VAL A 126 -15.97 8.66 -0.55
C VAL A 126 -14.61 8.70 0.17
N ILE A 127 -14.44 9.58 1.15
CA ILE A 127 -13.24 9.61 2.00
C ILE A 127 -13.11 8.30 2.78
N ALA A 128 -14.19 7.85 3.43
CA ALA A 128 -14.20 6.62 4.19
C ALA A 128 -13.88 5.41 3.30
N ASN A 129 -14.48 5.33 2.12
CA ASN A 129 -14.21 4.25 1.17
C ASN A 129 -12.72 4.24 0.74
N ALA A 130 -12.18 5.38 0.36
CA ALA A 130 -10.78 5.48 -0.10
C ALA A 130 -9.79 5.11 1.02
N VAL A 131 -9.98 5.64 2.24
CA VAL A 131 -9.11 5.35 3.39
C VAL A 131 -9.17 3.88 3.77
N LEU A 132 -10.36 3.31 3.95
CA LEU A 132 -10.53 1.91 4.36
C LEU A 132 -10.03 0.94 3.29
N SER A 133 -10.26 1.24 2.02
CA SER A 133 -9.75 0.44 0.91
C SER A 133 -8.22 0.47 0.84
N SER A 134 -7.60 1.64 1.02
CA SER A 134 -6.14 1.77 1.05
C SER A 134 -5.51 0.97 2.19
N ILE A 135 -6.09 1.03 3.39
CA ILE A 135 -5.62 0.23 4.54
C ILE A 135 -5.65 -1.26 4.21
N ARG A 136 -6.78 -1.75 3.69
CA ARG A 136 -6.96 -3.17 3.36
C ARG A 136 -6.01 -3.61 2.25
N LEU A 137 -5.95 -2.87 1.15
CA LEU A 137 -5.10 -3.20 0.01
C LEU A 137 -3.62 -3.24 0.40
N LEU A 138 -3.14 -2.28 1.21
CA LEU A 138 -1.76 -2.27 1.68
C LEU A 138 -1.49 -3.44 2.62
N ALA A 139 -2.38 -3.72 3.57
CA ALA A 139 -2.20 -4.83 4.50
C ALA A 139 -2.14 -6.17 3.77
N ASP A 140 -3.16 -6.47 2.96
CA ASP A 140 -3.23 -7.73 2.21
C ASP A 140 -2.09 -7.85 1.19
N GLY A 141 -1.74 -6.75 0.51
CA GLY A 141 -0.66 -6.71 -0.46
C GLY A 141 0.73 -6.94 0.16
N MET A 142 1.00 -6.34 1.30
CA MET A 142 2.26 -6.57 2.04
C MET A 142 2.38 -8.00 2.55
N ASP A 143 1.32 -8.55 3.13
CA ASP A 143 1.32 -9.93 3.62
C ASP A 143 1.53 -10.92 2.49
N SER A 144 0.79 -10.76 1.38
CA SER A 144 0.96 -11.61 0.19
C SER A 144 2.37 -11.50 -0.40
N PHE A 145 2.90 -10.28 -0.51
CA PHE A 145 4.24 -10.06 -1.04
C PHE A 145 5.32 -10.66 -0.16
N ARG A 146 5.19 -10.53 1.17
CA ARG A 146 6.11 -11.19 2.11
C ARG A 146 6.09 -12.70 1.95
N GLU A 147 4.91 -13.30 2.04
CA GLU A 147 4.75 -14.76 2.07
C GLU A 147 5.14 -15.43 0.74
N HIS A 148 4.72 -14.83 -0.38
CA HIS A 148 4.86 -15.43 -1.69
C HIS A 148 6.03 -14.87 -2.54
N CYS A 149 6.77 -13.91 -2.02
CA CYS A 149 7.96 -13.36 -2.69
C CYS A 149 9.14 -13.28 -1.73
N VAL A 150 9.08 -12.41 -0.71
CA VAL A 150 10.25 -12.05 0.10
C VAL A 150 10.83 -13.24 0.83
N ASP A 151 9.99 -14.07 1.47
CA ASP A 151 10.43 -15.23 2.25
C ASP A 151 11.13 -16.30 1.39
N GLY A 152 10.96 -16.29 0.07
CA GLY A 152 11.55 -17.23 -0.87
C GLY A 152 12.67 -16.68 -1.75
N ILE A 153 13.06 -15.41 -1.59
CA ILE A 153 14.14 -14.80 -2.38
C ILE A 153 15.49 -15.48 -2.07
N LYS A 154 16.24 -15.76 -3.14
CA LYS A 154 17.62 -16.25 -3.04
C LYS A 154 18.57 -15.35 -3.81
N ALA A 155 19.65 -14.94 -3.17
CA ALA A 155 20.72 -14.19 -3.84
C ALA A 155 21.54 -15.11 -4.75
N LEU A 156 21.84 -14.69 -5.96
CA LEU A 156 22.63 -15.43 -6.94
C LEU A 156 24.06 -14.89 -6.97
N SER A 157 24.80 -15.11 -5.89
CA SER A 157 26.12 -14.50 -5.64
C SER A 157 27.27 -14.99 -6.53
N LEU A 158 27.07 -16.04 -7.32
CA LEU A 158 28.16 -16.67 -8.09
C LEU A 158 28.29 -16.17 -9.54
N ILE A 159 27.32 -15.45 -10.07
CA ILE A 159 27.34 -15.00 -11.49
C ILE A 159 28.37 -13.90 -11.71
N HIS A 160 28.57 -13.02 -10.75
CA HIS A 160 29.50 -11.89 -10.88
C HIS A 160 30.97 -12.22 -10.57
N ILE A 161 31.25 -13.36 -9.96
CA ILE A 161 32.61 -13.75 -9.52
C ILE A 161 33.30 -14.64 -10.57
N SER A 162 32.58 -15.36 -11.40
CA SER A 162 33.14 -16.35 -12.32
C SER A 162 33.27 -15.90 -13.77
N GLU A 163 32.57 -14.87 -14.21
CA GLU A 163 32.59 -14.45 -15.62
C GLU A 163 33.77 -13.57 -16.05
N PRO A 164 34.33 -12.64 -15.25
CA PRO A 164 35.45 -11.83 -15.70
C PRO A 164 36.72 -12.63 -15.98
N THR A 165 36.85 -13.82 -15.39
CA THR A 165 38.07 -14.64 -15.50
C THR A 165 38.13 -15.55 -16.72
N ARG A 166 37.00 -15.75 -17.42
CA ARG A 166 36.94 -16.64 -18.63
C ARG A 166 37.13 -15.93 -19.96
N LEU A 167 37.06 -14.62 -19.98
CA LEU A 167 37.31 -13.81 -21.21
C LEU A 167 38.75 -13.40 -21.43
N GLY A 168 39.69 -13.86 -20.59
CA GLY A 168 41.11 -13.55 -20.64
C GLY A 168 42.02 -14.70 -21.05
N MET A 169 41.50 -15.74 -21.72
CA MET A 169 42.33 -16.82 -22.34
C MET A 169 42.00 -16.98 -23.80
#